data_e13d15ec6076dcda465c1a0c6e20acc1
#
_entry.id   e13d15ec6076dcda465c1a0c6e20acc1
#
_cell.length_a   1.000
_cell.length_b   1.000
_cell.length_c   1.000
_cell.angle_alpha   90.00
_cell.angle_beta   90.00
_cell.angle_gamma   90.00
#
_symmetry.space_group_name_H-M   'P 1'
#
loop_
_entity.id
_entity.type
_entity.pdbx_description
1 polymer ?
#
loop_
_entity_poly.entity_id
_entity_poly.type
_entity_poly.pdbx_seq_one_letter_code
_entity_poly.pdbx_strand_id
1 'polypeptide(L)'
;MFIDEIQYLANPTNFLKFIYDEYKDKIKLFVSGSSAFYIDSKFTDSLAGRKKIFILNNLSFSEFLKFKNENKLKTEFDKIDFKKKDLSIYNVIDNKKIDILKNEYMRFGGYPRIVLEKDIEKKCY
;
A
#
# COMPACT_ATOMS: atom_id res chain seq x y z
N MET A 1 -4.73 20.31 4.90
CA MET A 1 -3.89 20.05 6.10
C MET A 1 -3.55 18.58 6.16
N PHE A 2 -2.33 18.23 6.54
CA PHE A 2 -1.89 16.86 6.71
C PHE A 2 -1.44 16.64 8.16
N ILE A 3 -1.86 15.53 8.76
CA ILE A 3 -1.48 15.10 10.11
C ILE A 3 -0.97 13.67 10.01
N ASP A 4 0.27 13.48 10.43
CA ASP A 4 0.89 12.16 10.46
C ASP A 4 0.82 11.58 11.88
N GLU A 5 0.76 10.24 11.95
CA GLU A 5 0.78 9.49 13.21
C GLU A 5 -0.28 9.94 14.22
N ILE A 6 -1.53 10.06 13.76
CA ILE A 6 -2.66 10.57 14.55
C ILE A 6 -2.88 9.81 15.87
N GLN A 7 -2.43 8.57 15.97
CA GLN A 7 -2.59 7.75 17.17
C GLN A 7 -1.83 8.29 18.39
N TYR A 8 -0.86 9.19 18.19
CA TYR A 8 -0.14 9.85 19.30
C TYR A 8 -0.95 10.95 19.98
N LEU A 9 -2.05 11.38 19.39
CA LEU A 9 -2.95 12.31 20.09
C LEU A 9 -3.72 11.61 21.21
N ALA A 10 -3.88 12.30 22.33
CA ALA A 10 -4.61 11.78 23.49
C ALA A 10 -6.08 11.47 23.14
N ASN A 11 -6.72 12.31 22.35
CA ASN A 11 -8.10 12.12 21.91
C ASN A 11 -8.28 12.47 20.44
N PRO A 12 -7.80 11.61 19.53
CA PRO A 12 -7.78 11.89 18.11
C PRO A 12 -9.19 12.01 17.51
N THR A 13 -10.16 11.27 18.03
CA THR A 13 -11.54 11.28 17.53
C THR A 13 -12.21 12.65 17.74
N ASN A 14 -12.13 13.18 18.94
CA ASN A 14 -12.74 14.49 19.25
C ASN A 14 -12.03 15.61 18.50
N PHE A 15 -10.71 15.51 18.35
CA PHE A 15 -9.94 16.47 17.57
C PHE A 15 -10.36 16.48 16.10
N LEU A 16 -10.45 15.30 15.46
CA LEU A 16 -10.87 15.22 14.06
C LEU A 16 -12.32 15.66 13.85
N LYS A 17 -13.20 15.34 14.80
CA LYS A 17 -14.60 15.81 14.76
C LYS A 17 -14.66 17.33 14.83
N PHE A 18 -13.94 17.95 15.76
CA PHE A 18 -13.87 19.40 15.91
C PHE A 18 -13.38 20.06 14.61
N ILE A 19 -12.25 19.58 14.05
CA ILE A 19 -11.71 20.12 12.80
C ILE A 19 -12.71 19.97 11.65
N TYR A 20 -13.39 18.86 11.55
CA TYR A 20 -14.39 18.66 10.50
C TYR A 20 -15.57 19.60 10.68
N ASP A 21 -16.14 19.67 11.87
CA ASP A 21 -17.36 20.45 12.11
C ASP A 21 -17.11 21.97 11.92
N GLU A 22 -15.93 22.49 12.32
CA GLU A 22 -15.60 23.92 12.24
C GLU A 22 -15.00 24.36 10.89
N TYR A 23 -14.31 23.43 10.18
CA TYR A 23 -13.46 23.83 9.04
C TYR A 23 -13.69 23.02 7.77
N LYS A 24 -14.70 22.12 7.68
CA LYS A 24 -14.94 21.24 6.52
C LYS A 24 -14.99 21.97 5.17
N ASP A 25 -15.52 23.19 5.16
CA ASP A 25 -15.68 23.99 3.95
C ASP A 25 -14.43 24.83 3.60
N LYS A 26 -13.48 24.90 4.52
CA LYS A 26 -12.25 25.72 4.38
C LYS A 26 -11.00 24.87 4.15
N ILE A 27 -10.95 23.67 4.71
CA ILE A 27 -9.77 22.82 4.66
C ILE A 27 -10.13 21.39 4.30
N LYS A 28 -9.27 20.73 3.52
CA LYS A 28 -9.27 19.29 3.34
C LYS A 28 -8.22 18.68 4.26
N LEU A 29 -8.66 17.75 5.10
CA LEU A 29 -7.81 17.09 6.08
C LEU A 29 -7.41 15.70 5.58
N PHE A 30 -6.11 15.42 5.60
CA PHE A 30 -5.54 14.09 5.39
C PHE A 30 -4.85 13.66 6.67
N VAL A 31 -5.10 12.43 7.08
CA VAL A 31 -4.58 11.89 8.32
C VAL A 31 -3.98 10.53 8.05
N SER A 32 -2.78 10.28 8.56
CA SER A 32 -2.17 8.95 8.53
C SER A 32 -1.99 8.37 9.93
N GLY A 33 -1.82 7.07 9.98
CA GLY A 33 -1.50 6.36 11.22
C GLY A 33 -1.02 4.94 10.92
N SER A 34 -0.12 4.44 11.74
CA SER A 34 0.50 3.13 11.60
C SER A 34 -0.40 1.94 11.98
N SER A 35 -1.52 2.20 12.66
CA SER A 35 -2.45 1.19 13.17
C SER A 35 -3.85 1.40 12.62
N ALA A 36 -4.13 0.81 11.45
CA ALA A 36 -5.45 0.84 10.83
C ALA A 36 -6.55 0.31 11.76
N PHE A 37 -6.28 -0.75 12.52
CA PHE A 37 -7.21 -1.35 13.46
C PHE A 37 -7.56 -0.39 14.62
N TYR A 38 -6.56 0.31 15.16
CA TYR A 38 -6.78 1.27 16.25
C TYR A 38 -7.56 2.49 15.78
N ILE A 39 -7.26 2.97 14.57
CA ILE A 39 -8.00 4.06 13.94
C ILE A 39 -9.45 3.63 13.72
N ASP A 40 -9.67 2.44 13.21
CA ASP A 40 -11.02 1.97 12.89
C ASP A 40 -11.87 1.77 14.14
N SER A 41 -11.37 1.09 15.19
CA SER A 41 -12.11 0.83 16.41
C SER A 41 -12.48 2.09 17.20
N LYS A 42 -11.60 3.10 17.26
CA LYS A 42 -11.88 4.37 17.94
C LYS A 42 -12.68 5.37 17.12
N PHE A 43 -12.66 5.23 15.78
CA PHE A 43 -13.27 6.21 14.88
C PHE A 43 -14.56 5.73 14.22
N THR A 44 -15.00 4.48 14.48
CA THR A 44 -16.11 3.89 13.74
C THR A 44 -17.41 4.67 13.94
N ASP A 45 -17.75 5.02 15.16
CA ASP A 45 -19.06 5.58 15.46
C ASP A 45 -19.13 7.12 15.39
N SER A 46 -18.07 7.83 15.79
CA SER A 46 -18.13 9.28 15.92
C SER A 46 -17.82 10.05 14.63
N LEU A 47 -17.18 9.42 13.65
CA LEU A 47 -16.86 9.98 12.35
C LEU A 47 -17.64 9.35 11.19
N ALA A 48 -18.77 8.71 11.48
CA ALA A 48 -19.65 8.16 10.45
C ALA A 48 -20.07 9.25 9.45
N GLY A 49 -19.93 8.97 8.16
CA GLY A 49 -20.23 9.94 7.10
C GLY A 49 -19.24 11.09 6.92
N ARG A 50 -18.24 11.24 7.81
CA ARG A 50 -17.24 12.33 7.78
C ARG A 50 -15.86 11.90 7.34
N LYS A 51 -15.62 10.61 7.15
CA LYS A 51 -14.30 10.04 6.81
C LYS A 51 -14.35 9.18 5.56
N LYS A 52 -13.23 9.16 4.83
CA LYS A 52 -12.92 8.14 3.83
C LYS A 52 -11.60 7.48 4.21
N ILE A 53 -11.63 6.17 4.39
CA ILE A 53 -10.45 5.39 4.76
C ILE A 53 -9.78 4.85 3.50
N PHE A 54 -8.46 4.98 3.45
CA PHE A 54 -7.61 4.37 2.45
C PHE A 54 -6.60 3.49 3.17
N ILE A 55 -6.55 2.22 2.80
CA ILE A 55 -5.57 1.29 3.34
C ILE A 55 -4.40 1.23 2.37
N LEU A 56 -3.21 1.59 2.85
CA LEU A 56 -1.98 1.49 2.10
C LEU A 56 -1.28 0.18 2.47
N ASN A 57 -1.42 -0.81 1.61
CA ASN A 57 -0.74 -2.10 1.75
C ASN A 57 0.69 -2.03 1.21
N ASN A 58 1.47 -3.07 1.51
CA ASN A 58 2.73 -3.30 0.81
C ASN A 58 2.50 -3.45 -0.69
N LEU A 59 3.53 -3.18 -1.49
CA LEU A 59 3.44 -3.35 -2.94
C LEU A 59 3.03 -4.79 -3.29
N SER A 60 2.03 -4.92 -4.14
CA SER A 60 1.74 -6.18 -4.82
C SER A 60 2.89 -6.56 -5.76
N PHE A 61 2.94 -7.82 -6.22
CA PHE A 61 3.99 -8.23 -7.16
C PHE A 61 3.95 -7.44 -8.47
N SER A 62 2.75 -7.10 -8.98
CA SER A 62 2.59 -6.23 -10.15
C SER A 62 3.17 -4.83 -9.93
N GLU A 63 2.93 -4.23 -8.76
CA GLU A 63 3.51 -2.94 -8.39
C GLU A 63 5.03 -3.04 -8.19
N PHE A 64 5.52 -4.14 -7.58
CA PHE A 64 6.94 -4.42 -7.45
C PHE A 64 7.62 -4.45 -8.84
N LEU A 65 7.04 -5.13 -9.82
CA LEU A 65 7.56 -5.14 -11.19
C LEU A 65 7.65 -3.72 -11.78
N LYS A 66 6.65 -2.87 -11.54
CA LYS A 66 6.67 -1.46 -11.95
C LYS A 66 7.81 -0.69 -11.27
N PHE A 67 8.02 -0.88 -9.97
CA PHE A 67 9.10 -0.23 -9.21
C PHE A 67 10.49 -0.67 -9.69
N LYS A 68 10.61 -1.91 -10.19
CA LYS A 68 11.82 -2.45 -10.84
C LYS A 68 11.98 -2.01 -12.29
N ASN A 69 11.10 -1.16 -12.83
CA ASN A 69 11.05 -0.74 -14.23
C ASN A 69 10.78 -1.88 -15.23
N GLU A 70 10.18 -2.99 -14.77
CA GLU A 70 9.86 -4.17 -15.57
C GLU A 70 8.45 -4.08 -16.17
N ASN A 71 8.19 -3.00 -16.91
CA ASN A 71 6.84 -2.70 -17.41
C ASN A 71 6.30 -3.75 -18.38
N LYS A 72 7.15 -4.40 -19.18
CA LYS A 72 6.75 -5.50 -20.07
C LYS A 72 6.25 -6.70 -19.27
N LEU A 73 7.06 -7.18 -18.33
CA LEU A 73 6.70 -8.28 -17.44
C LEU A 73 5.44 -7.99 -16.63
N LYS A 74 5.31 -6.76 -16.13
CA LYS A 74 4.10 -6.29 -15.46
C LYS A 74 2.86 -6.45 -16.34
N THR A 75 2.92 -5.96 -17.58
CA THR A 75 1.79 -6.03 -18.52
C THR A 75 1.40 -7.47 -18.84
N GLU A 76 2.36 -8.36 -18.97
CA GLU A 76 2.14 -9.78 -19.20
C GLU A 76 1.56 -10.45 -17.95
N PHE A 77 2.11 -10.16 -16.78
CA PHE A 77 1.63 -10.66 -15.50
C PHE A 77 0.18 -10.22 -15.20
N ASP A 78 -0.17 -8.97 -15.48
CA ASP A 78 -1.52 -8.44 -15.23
C ASP A 78 -2.59 -9.07 -16.16
N LYS A 79 -2.18 -9.73 -17.26
CA LYS A 79 -3.10 -10.47 -18.14
C LYS A 79 -3.44 -11.86 -17.61
N ILE A 80 -2.70 -12.36 -16.62
CA ILE A 80 -2.93 -13.69 -16.06
C ILE A 80 -4.21 -13.67 -15.23
N ASP A 81 -5.21 -14.41 -15.68
CA ASP A 81 -6.42 -14.64 -14.90
C ASP A 81 -6.24 -15.89 -14.03
N PHE A 82 -5.78 -15.68 -12.80
CA PHE A 82 -5.58 -16.76 -11.84
C PHE A 82 -6.84 -17.57 -11.52
N LYS A 83 -8.03 -17.03 -11.80
CA LYS A 83 -9.30 -17.75 -11.59
C LYS A 83 -9.56 -18.79 -12.69
N LYS A 84 -9.10 -18.54 -13.90
CA LYS A 84 -9.33 -19.43 -15.05
C LYS A 84 -8.33 -20.58 -15.15
N LYS A 85 -7.29 -20.60 -14.32
CA LYS A 85 -6.19 -21.59 -14.40
C LYS A 85 -5.57 -21.72 -15.81
N ASP A 86 -5.69 -20.68 -16.62
CA ASP A 86 -5.10 -20.67 -17.96
C ASP A 86 -3.62 -20.35 -17.85
N LEU A 87 -2.82 -21.40 -17.86
CA LEU A 87 -1.37 -21.34 -17.75
C LEU A 87 -0.68 -21.12 -19.12
N SER A 88 -1.44 -20.99 -20.21
CA SER A 88 -0.88 -20.84 -21.56
C SER A 88 -0.03 -19.56 -21.68
N ILE A 89 -0.36 -18.53 -20.93
CA ILE A 89 0.38 -17.27 -20.89
C ILE A 89 1.74 -17.43 -20.20
N TYR A 90 1.88 -18.39 -19.28
CA TYR A 90 3.16 -18.67 -18.60
C TYR A 90 4.29 -19.07 -19.56
N ASN A 91 3.96 -19.65 -20.71
CA ASN A 91 4.95 -20.09 -21.71
C ASN A 91 5.52 -18.92 -22.53
N VAL A 92 4.92 -17.74 -22.48
CA VAL A 92 5.33 -16.55 -23.25
C VAL A 92 6.22 -15.61 -22.40
N ILE A 93 6.11 -15.72 -21.07
CA ILE A 93 6.88 -14.88 -20.16
C ILE A 93 8.31 -15.44 -20.06
N ASP A 94 9.30 -14.55 -20.03
CA ASP A 94 10.69 -14.91 -19.70
C ASP A 94 10.77 -15.55 -18.30
N ASN A 95 10.58 -16.86 -18.26
CA ASN A 95 10.42 -17.63 -17.03
C ASN A 95 11.59 -17.45 -16.07
N LYS A 96 12.83 -17.31 -16.59
CA LYS A 96 14.01 -17.14 -15.73
C LYS A 96 14.00 -15.78 -15.02
N LYS A 97 13.66 -14.72 -15.76
CA LYS A 97 13.66 -13.37 -15.18
C LYS A 97 12.55 -13.18 -14.17
N ILE A 98 11.35 -13.67 -14.48
CA ILE A 98 10.21 -13.56 -13.55
C ILE A 98 10.43 -14.40 -12.28
N ASP A 99 11.08 -15.56 -12.38
CA ASP A 99 11.41 -16.38 -11.22
C ASP A 99 12.44 -15.70 -10.30
N ILE A 100 13.44 -15.03 -10.86
CA ILE A 100 14.40 -14.24 -10.08
C ILE A 100 13.68 -13.13 -9.33
N LEU A 101 12.84 -12.36 -10.01
CA LEU A 101 12.09 -11.25 -9.42
C LEU A 101 11.05 -11.72 -8.40
N LYS A 102 10.40 -12.85 -8.66
CA LYS A 102 9.48 -13.49 -7.71
C LYS A 102 10.22 -13.91 -6.43
N ASN A 103 11.37 -14.55 -6.56
CA ASN A 103 12.17 -14.96 -5.40
C ASN A 103 12.67 -13.74 -4.62
N GLU A 104 13.07 -12.68 -5.29
CA GLU A 104 13.43 -11.41 -4.65
C GLU A 104 12.24 -10.84 -3.86
N TYR A 105 11.06 -10.78 -4.48
CA TYR A 105 9.86 -10.30 -3.84
C TYR A 105 9.44 -11.15 -2.63
N MET A 106 9.49 -12.47 -2.76
CA MET A 106 9.15 -13.39 -1.66
C MET A 106 10.14 -13.29 -0.49
N ARG A 107 11.42 -13.04 -0.79
CA ARG A 107 12.47 -12.94 0.23
C ARG A 107 12.47 -11.61 0.97
N PHE A 108 12.29 -10.50 0.27
CA PHE A 108 12.46 -9.16 0.80
C PHE A 108 11.14 -8.38 0.96
N GLY A 109 10.04 -8.91 0.42
CA GLY A 109 8.71 -8.31 0.52
C GLY A 109 8.48 -7.13 -0.40
N GLY A 110 7.31 -6.51 -0.24
CA GLY A 110 6.84 -5.40 -1.04
C GLY A 110 7.02 -4.02 -0.39
N TYR A 111 7.99 -3.83 0.50
CA TYR A 111 8.25 -2.51 1.07
C TYR A 111 8.96 -1.61 0.05
N PRO A 112 8.40 -0.43 -0.31
CA PRO A 112 8.97 0.43 -1.37
C PRO A 112 10.43 0.75 -1.17
N ARG A 113 10.85 1.07 0.05
CA ARG A 113 12.25 1.37 0.39
C ARG A 113 13.19 0.20 0.05
N ILE A 114 12.78 -1.02 0.42
CA ILE A 114 13.58 -2.23 0.17
C ILE A 114 13.64 -2.52 -1.33
N VAL A 115 12.52 -2.33 -2.04
CA VAL A 115 12.46 -2.58 -3.50
C VAL A 115 13.38 -1.63 -4.27
N LEU A 116 13.51 -0.38 -3.83
CA LEU A 116 14.35 0.64 -4.45
C LEU A 116 15.83 0.53 -4.08
N GLU A 117 16.17 -0.19 -3.01
CA GLU A 117 17.56 -0.39 -2.58
C GLU A 117 18.31 -1.26 -3.60
N LYS A 118 19.46 -0.77 -4.06
CA LYS A 118 20.30 -1.45 -5.07
C LYS A 118 21.22 -2.50 -4.44
N ASP A 119 21.59 -2.30 -3.18
CA ASP A 119 22.47 -3.18 -2.45
C ASP A 119 21.65 -4.21 -1.66
N ILE A 120 21.72 -5.47 -2.12
CA ILE A 120 20.93 -6.56 -1.52
C ILE A 120 21.34 -6.80 -0.06
N GLU A 121 22.60 -6.60 0.29
CA GLU A 121 23.07 -6.80 1.66
C GLU A 121 22.51 -5.75 2.63
N LYS A 122 22.26 -4.54 2.16
CA LYS A 122 21.63 -3.47 2.97
C LYS A 122 20.13 -3.60 3.11
N LYS A 123 19.49 -4.52 2.39
CA LYS A 123 18.04 -4.72 2.48
C LYS A 123 17.58 -5.37 3.80
N CYS A 124 18.48 -5.96 4.55
CA CYS A 124 18.16 -6.79 5.72
C CYS A 124 18.44 -6.11 7.08
N TYR A 125 18.84 -4.83 7.10
CA TYR A 125 19.15 -4.10 8.35
C TYR A 125 18.37 -2.80 8.48
#